data_88a579a3ee954a16554a1a9308fa3fa8
#
_entry.id   88a579a3ee954a16554a1a9308fa3fa8
#
_cell.length_a   1.000
_cell.length_b   1.000
_cell.length_c   1.000
_cell.angle_alpha   90.00
_cell.angle_beta   90.00
_cell.angle_gamma   90.00
#
_symmetry.space_group_name_H-M   'P 1'
#
loop_
_entity.id
_entity.type
_entity.pdbx_description
1 polymer ?
#
loop_
_entity_poly.entity_id
_entity_poly.type
_entity_poly.pdbx_seq_one_letter_code
_entity_poly.pdbx_strand_id
1 'polypeptide(L)'
;MRTPSQTVGPFFSFGLCVEPQNELPGGSVRIEGRVLDGDGAPVNDALLELWSAAHGFGRCGSDREGRFSFVVPPDADRFELMVFARGLLKPVLTRLYLDGAGAEDETMVAQRDGGGYRFDVRLQGDAETRFFEL
;
A
#
# COMPACT_ATOMS: atom_id res chain seq x y z
N MET A 1 18.43 12.89 9.94
CA MET A 1 17.61 12.15 8.99
C MET A 1 18.43 11.84 7.77
N ARG A 2 18.33 10.68 7.28
CA ARG A 2 19.04 10.36 6.08
C ARG A 2 18.33 10.91 4.87
N THR A 3 19.08 11.13 3.85
CA THR A 3 18.56 11.66 2.62
C THR A 3 18.36 10.55 1.63
N PRO A 4 17.17 10.21 1.32
CA PRO A 4 16.93 9.10 0.40
C PRO A 4 17.18 9.47 -1.05
N SER A 5 17.50 10.71 -1.32
CA SER A 5 17.52 11.19 -2.69
C SER A 5 18.69 10.66 -3.50
N GLN A 6 19.80 10.34 -2.89
CA GLN A 6 20.95 9.94 -3.66
C GLN A 6 20.79 8.56 -4.23
N THR A 7 20.04 7.71 -3.56
CA THR A 7 19.71 6.46 -4.17
C THR A 7 18.31 6.16 -3.76
N VAL A 8 17.48 6.09 -4.71
CA VAL A 8 16.09 6.07 -4.48
C VAL A 8 15.65 4.82 -3.79
N GLY A 9 16.13 3.70 -4.20
CA GLY A 9 15.59 2.44 -3.84
C GLY A 9 15.50 2.14 -2.36
N PRO A 10 16.34 1.23 -1.87
CA PRO A 10 16.15 0.71 -0.51
C PRO A 10 16.20 1.78 0.57
N PHE A 11 17.07 2.78 0.38
CA PHE A 11 17.16 3.82 1.39
C PHE A 11 15.93 4.70 1.43
N PHE A 12 15.30 4.88 0.29
CA PHE A 12 14.11 5.70 0.22
C PHE A 12 12.98 5.08 1.04
N SER A 13 12.67 3.82 0.78
CA SER A 13 11.58 3.17 1.49
C SER A 13 11.94 2.95 2.96
N PHE A 14 13.16 2.57 3.25
CA PHE A 14 13.59 2.37 4.62
C PHE A 14 13.44 3.66 5.43
N GLY A 15 13.87 4.79 4.86
CA GLY A 15 13.78 6.06 5.56
C GLY A 15 12.36 6.48 5.84
N LEU A 16 11.41 6.07 5.01
CA LEU A 16 10.03 6.48 5.18
C LEU A 16 9.27 5.63 6.18
N CYS A 17 9.79 4.45 6.53
CA CYS A 17 9.12 3.57 7.48
C CYS A 17 9.84 3.46 8.81
N VAL A 18 10.80 4.30 9.06
CA VAL A 18 11.52 4.27 10.34
C VAL A 18 10.62 4.67 11.50
N GLU A 19 9.83 5.69 11.31
CA GLU A 19 8.87 6.11 12.30
C GLU A 19 7.51 5.51 11.95
N PRO A 20 6.58 5.44 12.88
CA PRO A 20 5.29 4.82 12.60
C PRO A 20 4.40 5.70 11.72
N GLN A 21 4.90 6.05 10.54
CA GLN A 21 4.16 6.85 9.58
C GLN A 21 3.06 6.04 8.92
N ASN A 22 3.09 4.73 9.08
CA ASN A 22 2.08 3.84 8.54
C ASN A 22 0.89 3.64 9.48
N GLU A 23 0.88 4.30 10.61
CA GLU A 23 -0.22 4.18 11.56
C GLU A 23 -1.10 5.41 11.48
N LEU A 24 -2.37 5.22 11.11
CA LEU A 24 -3.33 6.31 11.03
C LEU A 24 -3.88 6.62 12.42
N PRO A 25 -4.38 7.84 12.66
CA PRO A 25 -4.95 8.18 13.96
C PRO A 25 -6.06 7.21 14.35
N GLY A 26 -6.00 6.71 15.58
CA GLY A 26 -6.98 5.75 16.08
C GLY A 26 -6.79 4.34 15.54
N GLY A 27 -5.65 4.06 14.93
CA GLY A 27 -5.43 2.78 14.31
C GLY A 27 -5.29 1.64 15.30
N SER A 28 -5.93 0.52 14.98
CA SER A 28 -5.82 -0.69 15.76
C SER A 28 -5.93 -1.94 14.90
N VAL A 29 -6.27 -1.80 13.63
CA VAL A 29 -6.44 -2.93 12.71
C VAL A 29 -5.31 -2.90 11.69
N ARG A 30 -4.66 -4.03 11.52
CA ARG A 30 -3.48 -4.12 10.66
C ARG A 30 -3.88 -4.57 9.25
N ILE A 31 -3.33 -3.89 8.26
CA ILE A 31 -3.42 -4.29 6.86
C ILE A 31 -2.01 -4.61 6.42
N GLU A 32 -1.79 -5.80 5.87
CA GLU A 32 -0.49 -6.21 5.38
C GLU A 32 -0.61 -6.69 3.96
N GLY A 33 0.44 -6.52 3.19
CA GLY A 33 0.45 -7.04 1.84
C GLY A 33 1.82 -6.93 1.21
N ARG A 34 1.86 -7.24 -0.07
CA ARG A 34 3.09 -7.17 -0.85
C ARG A 34 2.83 -6.43 -2.13
N VAL A 35 3.86 -5.75 -2.63
CA VAL A 35 3.83 -5.17 -3.95
C VAL A 35 4.56 -6.13 -4.87
N LEU A 36 3.88 -6.58 -5.91
CA LEU A 36 4.39 -7.60 -6.83
C LEU A 36 4.37 -7.08 -8.25
N ASP A 37 5.35 -7.51 -9.04
CA ASP A 37 5.40 -7.15 -10.46
C ASP A 37 4.63 -8.18 -11.29
N GLY A 38 4.76 -8.09 -12.62
CA GLY A 38 4.02 -8.95 -13.54
C GLY A 38 4.38 -10.42 -13.45
N ASP A 39 5.55 -10.73 -12.94
CA ASP A 39 6.00 -12.11 -12.78
C ASP A 39 5.72 -12.63 -11.38
N GLY A 40 5.09 -11.82 -10.54
CA GLY A 40 4.84 -12.21 -9.16
C GLY A 40 6.04 -11.99 -8.26
N ALA A 41 7.08 -11.33 -8.75
CA ALA A 41 8.26 -11.05 -7.95
C ALA A 41 8.03 -9.83 -7.08
N PRO A 42 8.59 -9.83 -5.86
CA PRO A 42 8.41 -8.69 -4.98
C PRO A 42 9.10 -7.43 -5.50
N VAL A 43 8.44 -6.31 -5.30
CA VAL A 43 8.99 -4.99 -5.63
C VAL A 43 9.45 -4.35 -4.34
N ASN A 44 10.76 -4.25 -4.15
CA ASN A 44 11.27 -3.53 -3.00
C ASN A 44 11.28 -2.03 -3.35
N ASP A 45 11.46 -1.19 -2.36
CA ASP A 45 11.56 0.26 -2.50
C ASP A 45 10.35 0.94 -3.16
N ALA A 46 9.21 0.31 -3.16
CA ALA A 46 7.98 1.02 -3.49
C ALA A 46 7.57 1.88 -2.31
N LEU A 47 6.90 3.00 -2.60
CA LEU A 47 6.32 3.85 -1.57
C LEU A 47 4.82 3.82 -1.74
N LEU A 48 4.12 3.54 -0.65
CA LEU A 48 2.66 3.49 -0.66
C LEU A 48 2.12 4.59 0.25
N GLU A 49 1.09 5.29 -0.24
CA GLU A 49 0.41 6.31 0.54
C GLU A 49 -1.06 5.96 0.62
N LEU A 50 -1.56 5.86 1.83
CA LEU A 50 -2.93 5.47 2.11
C LEU A 50 -3.66 6.68 2.66
N TRP A 51 -4.87 6.96 2.15
CA TRP A 51 -5.56 8.18 2.54
C TRP A 51 -7.06 8.01 2.52
N SER A 52 -7.70 8.66 3.47
CA SER A 52 -9.15 8.76 3.55
C SER A 52 -9.50 10.09 4.19
N ALA A 53 -10.50 10.78 3.65
CA ALA A 53 -10.93 12.04 4.22
C ALA A 53 -11.42 11.85 5.66
N ALA A 54 -12.00 10.69 5.95
CA ALA A 54 -12.55 10.41 7.27
C ALA A 54 -11.49 9.96 8.27
N HIS A 55 -10.41 9.32 7.80
CA HIS A 55 -9.50 8.61 8.71
C HIS A 55 -8.05 9.06 8.62
N GLY A 56 -7.71 9.94 7.70
CA GLY A 56 -6.37 10.50 7.65
C GLY A 56 -5.45 9.82 6.66
N PHE A 57 -4.17 9.94 6.91
CA PHE A 57 -3.11 9.63 5.96
C PHE A 57 -2.04 8.76 6.61
N GLY A 58 -1.48 7.82 5.83
CA GLY A 58 -0.33 7.05 6.25
C GLY A 58 0.55 6.72 5.05
N ARG A 59 1.80 6.40 5.31
CA ARG A 59 2.71 6.01 4.25
C ARG A 59 3.65 4.92 4.73
N CYS A 60 4.08 4.09 3.78
CA CYS A 60 4.96 2.96 4.08
C CYS A 60 5.77 2.61 2.84
N GLY A 61 7.05 2.33 3.03
CA GLY A 61 7.87 1.79 1.97
C GLY A 61 7.82 0.27 2.02
N SER A 62 8.00 -0.38 0.88
CA SER A 62 8.06 -1.84 0.85
C SER A 62 9.47 -2.32 1.18
N ASP A 63 9.56 -3.49 1.81
CA ASP A 63 10.85 -4.08 2.17
C ASP A 63 11.36 -4.97 1.04
N ARG A 64 12.39 -5.77 1.35
CA ARG A 64 13.02 -6.62 0.34
C ARG A 64 12.08 -7.64 -0.26
N GLU A 65 11.13 -8.11 0.52
CA GLU A 65 10.13 -9.06 0.04
C GLU A 65 8.90 -8.37 -0.50
N GLY A 66 8.96 -7.05 -0.68
CA GLY A 66 7.85 -6.28 -1.19
C GLY A 66 6.76 -6.01 -0.17
N ARG A 67 6.99 -6.32 1.09
CA ARG A 67 5.95 -6.24 2.12
C ARG A 67 5.76 -4.81 2.60
N PHE A 68 4.52 -4.48 2.87
CA PHE A 68 4.14 -3.22 3.49
C PHE A 68 3.05 -3.48 4.52
N SER A 69 2.81 -2.50 5.38
CA SER A 69 1.72 -2.60 6.35
C SER A 69 1.22 -1.23 6.72
N PHE A 70 -0.05 -1.20 7.12
CA PHE A 70 -0.68 -0.01 7.69
C PHE A 70 -1.50 -0.43 8.89
N VAL A 71 -1.70 0.50 9.82
CA VAL A 71 -2.58 0.28 10.96
C VAL A 71 -3.66 1.34 10.89
N VAL A 72 -4.91 0.90 10.79
CA VAL A 72 -6.03 1.79 10.49
C VAL A 72 -7.12 1.66 11.55
N PRO A 73 -8.01 2.67 11.65
CA PRO A 73 -9.11 2.58 12.61
C PRO A 73 -10.03 1.41 12.32
N PRO A 74 -10.63 0.82 13.35
CA PRO A 74 -11.46 -0.38 13.16
C PRO A 74 -12.77 -0.11 12.43
N ASP A 75 -13.21 1.14 12.37
CA ASP A 75 -14.44 1.49 11.68
C ASP A 75 -14.22 1.95 10.25
N ALA A 76 -12.99 1.91 9.76
CA ALA A 76 -12.69 2.28 8.38
C ALA A 76 -13.20 1.22 7.42
N ASP A 77 -13.71 1.64 6.27
CA ASP A 77 -14.20 0.71 5.27
C ASP A 77 -13.47 0.82 3.94
N ARG A 78 -12.85 1.96 3.63
CA ARG A 78 -12.11 2.09 2.37
C ARG A 78 -11.11 3.24 2.45
N PHE A 79 -10.11 3.15 1.57
CA PHE A 79 -9.06 4.14 1.46
C PHE A 79 -8.67 4.33 0.01
N GLU A 80 -8.13 5.49 -0.32
CA GLU A 80 -7.37 5.69 -1.54
C GLU A 80 -5.95 5.22 -1.30
N LEU A 81 -5.37 4.52 -2.26
CA LEU A 81 -4.00 4.03 -2.15
C LEU A 81 -3.21 4.42 -3.39
N MET A 82 -2.13 5.15 -3.18
CA MET A 82 -1.26 5.57 -4.26
C MET A 82 0.07 4.84 -4.11
N VAL A 83 0.58 4.30 -5.21
CA VAL A 83 1.81 3.51 -5.21
C VAL A 83 2.82 4.14 -6.15
N PHE A 84 4.00 4.42 -5.61
CA PHE A 84 5.15 4.93 -6.35
C PHE A 84 6.18 3.80 -6.39
N ALA A 85 6.71 3.49 -7.57
CA ALA A 85 7.70 2.44 -7.68
C ALA A 85 8.64 2.77 -8.83
N ARG A 86 9.85 2.24 -8.74
CA ARG A 86 10.79 2.35 -9.84
C ARG A 86 10.22 1.66 -11.05
N GLY A 87 10.47 2.22 -12.20
CA GLY A 87 9.97 1.65 -13.43
C GLY A 87 8.58 2.12 -13.80
N LEU A 88 7.87 2.74 -12.88
CA LEU A 88 6.61 3.39 -13.21
C LEU A 88 6.90 4.81 -13.66
N LEU A 89 6.33 5.21 -14.79
CA LEU A 89 6.51 6.58 -15.27
C LEU A 89 5.85 7.59 -14.36
N LYS A 90 4.76 7.17 -13.71
CA LYS A 90 4.05 7.99 -12.75
C LYS A 90 3.39 7.06 -11.74
N PRO A 91 2.99 7.57 -10.58
CA PRO A 91 2.35 6.73 -9.58
C PRO A 91 1.02 6.19 -10.09
N VAL A 92 0.60 5.08 -9.51
CA VAL A 92 -0.69 4.48 -9.82
C VAL A 92 -1.60 4.63 -8.61
N LEU A 93 -2.89 4.74 -8.89
CA LEU A 93 -3.90 4.97 -7.86
C LEU A 93 -4.91 3.84 -7.87
N THR A 94 -5.20 3.28 -6.70
CA THR A 94 -6.26 2.31 -6.54
C THR A 94 -7.05 2.64 -5.28
N ARG A 95 -8.03 1.81 -4.96
CA ARG A 95 -8.74 1.87 -3.69
C ARG A 95 -8.59 0.55 -2.98
N LEU A 96 -8.66 0.63 -1.67
CA LEU A 96 -8.55 -0.54 -0.81
C LEU A 96 -9.83 -0.60 0.02
N TYR A 97 -10.62 -1.65 -0.17
CA TYR A 97 -11.88 -1.84 0.53
C TYR A 97 -11.70 -2.93 1.57
N LEU A 98 -12.17 -2.68 2.77
CA LEU A 98 -11.99 -3.63 3.86
C LEU A 98 -13.13 -4.65 3.96
N ASP A 99 -14.31 -4.29 3.45
CA ASP A 99 -15.43 -5.24 3.49
C ASP A 99 -16.03 -5.51 2.12
N GLY A 100 -15.49 -4.88 1.09
CA GLY A 100 -15.92 -5.13 -0.27
C GLY A 100 -17.17 -4.41 -0.72
N ALA A 101 -17.89 -3.78 0.18
CA ALA A 101 -19.12 -3.10 -0.18
C ALA A 101 -18.81 -1.91 -1.09
N GLY A 102 -19.40 -1.88 -2.27
CA GLY A 102 -19.21 -0.81 -3.22
C GLY A 102 -17.92 -0.88 -4.01
N ALA A 103 -17.16 -1.97 -3.86
CA ALA A 103 -15.91 -2.10 -4.60
C ALA A 103 -16.19 -2.29 -6.09
N GLU A 104 -15.40 -1.59 -6.90
CA GLU A 104 -15.54 -1.66 -8.35
C GLU A 104 -14.94 -2.94 -8.92
N ASP A 105 -14.03 -3.57 -8.19
CA ASP A 105 -13.31 -4.73 -8.67
C ASP A 105 -12.81 -5.54 -7.49
N GLU A 106 -12.81 -6.86 -7.62
CA GLU A 106 -12.38 -7.72 -6.52
C GLU A 106 -10.91 -7.54 -6.17
N THR A 107 -10.09 -7.07 -7.11
CA THR A 107 -8.68 -6.83 -6.83
C THR A 107 -8.47 -5.66 -5.87
N MET A 108 -9.50 -4.91 -5.59
CA MET A 108 -9.47 -3.79 -4.66
C MET A 108 -9.93 -4.18 -3.26
N VAL A 109 -10.29 -5.44 -3.04
CA VAL A 109 -10.86 -5.86 -1.76
C VAL A 109 -9.82 -6.61 -0.95
N ALA A 110 -9.60 -6.14 0.28
CA ALA A 110 -8.69 -6.81 1.20
C ALA A 110 -9.35 -8.07 1.74
N GLN A 111 -8.56 -9.09 1.98
CA GLN A 111 -9.02 -10.36 2.53
C GLN A 111 -8.79 -10.36 4.03
N ARG A 112 -9.75 -10.85 4.79
CA ARG A 112 -9.56 -11.00 6.22
C ARG A 112 -8.48 -12.05 6.49
N ASP A 113 -7.61 -11.75 7.43
CA ASP A 113 -6.49 -12.62 7.77
C ASP A 113 -6.20 -12.46 9.26
N GLY A 114 -6.64 -13.42 10.05
CA GLY A 114 -6.52 -13.31 11.49
C GLY A 114 -7.31 -12.12 12.02
N GLY A 115 -6.68 -11.28 12.80
CA GLY A 115 -7.33 -10.08 13.32
C GLY A 115 -7.20 -8.87 12.42
N GLY A 116 -6.66 -9.05 11.21
CA GLY A 116 -6.45 -7.94 10.29
C GLY A 116 -6.85 -8.29 8.87
N TYR A 117 -6.15 -7.69 7.92
CA TYR A 117 -6.47 -7.86 6.50
C TYR A 117 -5.19 -8.07 5.70
N ARG A 118 -5.34 -8.73 4.57
CA ARG A 118 -4.28 -8.91 3.59
C ARG A 118 -4.68 -8.25 2.27
N PHE A 119 -3.79 -7.46 1.70
CA PHE A 119 -4.04 -6.80 0.44
C PHE A 119 -2.75 -6.72 -0.37
N ASP A 120 -2.69 -7.45 -1.48
CA ASP A 120 -1.52 -7.43 -2.36
C ASP A 120 -1.77 -6.48 -3.53
N VAL A 121 -0.73 -5.73 -3.89
CA VAL A 121 -0.77 -4.83 -5.03
C VAL A 121 0.01 -5.50 -6.14
N ARG A 122 -0.66 -5.80 -7.25
CA ARG A 122 -0.04 -6.42 -8.41
C ARG A 122 0.01 -5.39 -9.53
N LEU A 123 1.21 -5.01 -9.88
CA LEU A 123 1.41 -3.89 -10.79
C LEU A 123 1.16 -4.26 -12.24
N GLN A 124 1.27 -5.53 -12.60
CA GLN A 124 1.05 -6.02 -13.95
C GLN A 124 0.60 -7.46 -13.91
N GLY A 125 0.21 -7.99 -15.05
CA GLY A 125 -0.08 -9.41 -15.18
C GLY A 125 -1.56 -9.70 -15.13
N ASP A 126 -1.90 -11.00 -15.18
CA ASP A 126 -3.29 -11.44 -15.25
C ASP A 126 -4.09 -11.09 -14.00
N ALA A 127 -3.42 -11.00 -12.86
CA ALA A 127 -4.08 -10.66 -11.61
C ALA A 127 -3.79 -9.21 -11.20
N GLU A 128 -3.59 -8.35 -12.17
CA GLU A 128 -3.26 -6.95 -11.90
C GLU A 128 -4.34 -6.28 -11.06
N THR A 129 -3.90 -5.54 -10.05
CA THR A 129 -4.77 -4.69 -9.26
C THR A 129 -5.41 -3.66 -10.17
N ARG A 130 -6.68 -3.41 -10.00
CA ARG A 130 -7.35 -2.39 -10.79
C ARG A 130 -6.89 -1.00 -10.36
N PHE A 131 -6.40 -0.24 -11.30
CA PHE A 131 -5.93 1.12 -11.03
C PHE A 131 -6.80 2.13 -11.77
N PHE A 132 -6.88 3.32 -11.21
CA PHE A 132 -7.57 4.44 -11.84
C PHE A 132 -6.57 5.30 -12.57
N GLU A 133 -7.01 5.99 -13.59
CA GLU A 133 -6.18 6.96 -14.27
C GLU A 133 -5.99 8.18 -13.38
N LEU A 134 -4.79 8.73 -13.42
CA LEU A 134 -4.48 9.93 -12.65
C LEU A 134 -4.64 11.23 -13.47
#